data_37131ec6b4852e99e29d4e21b5851369
#
_entry.id   37131ec6b4852e99e29d4e21b5851369
#
_cell.length_a   1.000
_cell.length_b   1.000
_cell.length_c   1.000
_cell.angle_alpha   90.00
_cell.angle_beta   90.00
_cell.angle_gamma   90.00
#
_symmetry.space_group_name_H-M   'P 1'
#
loop_
_entity.id
_entity.type
_entity.pdbx_description
1 polymer ?
#
loop_
_entity_poly.entity_id
_entity_poly.type
_entity_poly.pdbx_seq_one_letter_code
_entity_poly.pdbx_strand_id
1 'polypeptide(L)'
;MVVKHRAALASVAAAALALTLAAGLTISGGLASAASTAGAGVLAATAGCGKAPTLTSGKRTITSGGQNRSYILRIPDNYDSNHPYRLVFSFHWVGGTAEQVDNGSTSGIEWSYYGLRVDKYGKGNTIFVAPQGINNGWGNSNGQDLTFVDDMVRQIEGGLCVDTTQLFASGFSYGGAMTYAIACARATTFRGVIVYSGGVLSGCQGGTDPIAYFGIHGLRDGTLPISGGRSMRDRFVQNNGCTRQNPPEPPQGSLTHIVTWYTGCRTGYPVVWGAFDGPHAPNAVDGSADPYAPGAKSWTQAEVWRFITSLSPDGPTTPPTTTPPTTPPPANGQQIVGAQSNRCVDVPNSTQNNGTQVQLWDCGTATGQRFTYTSGRQLQVYGSKCLDANGAGTSNGTTVIIWDCNGQPNQQWNVNSNGTITGQQSGLCLDANGAGTANGTKLILWSCNGGSNQRWSLRS
;
A
#
# COMPACT_ATOMS: atom_id res chain seq x y z
N MET A 1 11.61 -34.53 61.03
CA MET A 1 12.97 -34.30 61.53
C MET A 1 13.47 -33.00 61.03
N VAL A 2 13.60 -32.04 61.93
CA VAL A 2 13.97 -30.64 61.76
C VAL A 2 15.47 -30.50 61.85
N VAL A 3 16.12 -29.76 60.92
CA VAL A 3 17.33 -28.99 61.29
C VAL A 3 17.38 -27.71 60.45
N LYS A 4 17.34 -26.59 61.20
CA LYS A 4 17.68 -25.21 60.81
C LYS A 4 19.18 -25.00 61.00
N HIS A 5 19.78 -24.07 60.24
CA HIS A 5 20.80 -23.08 60.69
C HIS A 5 21.03 -22.09 59.52
N ARG A 6 20.64 -20.79 59.64
CA ARG A 6 21.25 -19.58 60.28
C ARG A 6 22.49 -19.09 59.50
N ALA A 7 22.28 -18.01 58.84
CA ALA A 7 22.76 -16.63 58.79
C ALA A 7 24.18 -16.32 59.28
N ALA A 8 24.91 -15.54 58.54
CA ALA A 8 25.88 -14.56 59.05
C ALA A 8 26.01 -13.35 58.08
N LEU A 9 25.73 -12.20 58.64
CA LEU A 9 26.04 -10.84 58.12
C LEU A 9 27.52 -10.50 58.41
N ALA A 10 28.16 -9.72 57.56
CA ALA A 10 29.25 -8.86 57.98
C ALA A 10 29.29 -7.60 57.07
N SER A 11 29.19 -6.47 57.77
CA SER A 11 29.24 -5.09 57.30
C SER A 11 30.66 -4.52 57.38
N VAL A 12 30.79 -3.22 56.98
CA VAL A 12 31.82 -2.19 57.31
C VAL A 12 32.93 -2.06 56.24
N ALA A 13 33.36 -0.89 55.80
CA ALA A 13 33.21 0.49 56.21
C ALA A 13 33.61 1.46 55.08
N ALA A 14 33.21 2.70 55.28
CA ALA A 14 33.51 3.90 54.48
C ALA A 14 34.94 4.43 54.75
N ALA A 15 35.48 5.17 53.81
CA ALA A 15 36.45 6.22 54.07
C ALA A 15 36.32 7.38 53.08
N ALA A 16 36.32 8.57 53.64
CA ALA A 16 36.02 9.87 53.03
C ALA A 16 37.30 10.68 52.68
N LEU A 17 37.07 11.71 51.89
CA LEU A 17 37.75 13.01 51.85
C LEU A 17 39.08 13.16 51.11
N ALA A 18 39.03 14.03 50.06
CA ALA A 18 39.85 15.26 50.00
C ALA A 18 39.32 16.23 48.92
N LEU A 19 38.95 17.43 49.41
CA LEU A 19 38.72 18.63 48.58
C LEU A 19 40.04 19.19 48.09
N THR A 20 40.07 19.69 46.82
CA THR A 20 40.92 20.83 46.44
C THR A 20 40.13 21.77 45.54
N LEU A 21 39.89 22.97 46.00
CA LEU A 21 39.43 24.13 45.24
C LEU A 21 40.56 24.59 44.30
N ALA A 22 40.21 24.91 43.05
CA ALA A 22 40.94 25.88 42.23
C ALA A 22 39.94 26.66 41.37
N ALA A 23 40.10 27.98 41.40
CA ALA A 23 39.18 29.00 40.91
C ALA A 23 39.16 29.17 39.37
N GLY A 24 37.95 29.47 38.88
CA GLY A 24 37.61 30.57 37.98
C GLY A 24 38.20 30.62 36.57
N LEU A 25 37.34 30.36 35.59
CA LEU A 25 37.22 31.21 34.40
C LEU A 25 35.84 31.00 33.76
N THR A 26 35.01 32.03 33.82
CA THR A 26 33.72 32.10 33.11
C THR A 26 33.97 32.38 31.64
N ILE A 27 33.71 31.42 30.80
CA ILE A 27 33.52 31.64 29.34
C ILE A 27 32.04 31.36 29.05
N SER A 28 31.31 32.46 28.84
CA SER A 28 29.95 32.42 28.28
C SER A 28 30.00 31.99 26.80
N GLY A 29 29.92 30.69 26.56
CA GLY A 29 29.73 30.12 25.25
C GLY A 29 28.25 29.81 25.07
N GLY A 30 27.57 30.57 24.20
CA GLY A 30 26.20 30.30 23.82
C GLY A 30 26.05 28.89 23.24
N LEU A 31 25.20 28.07 23.84
CA LEU A 31 24.75 26.80 23.27
C LEU A 31 23.88 27.12 22.08
N ALA A 32 24.47 27.12 20.89
CA ALA A 32 23.72 26.99 19.66
C ALA A 32 23.09 25.59 19.67
N SER A 33 21.78 25.54 19.88
CA SER A 33 20.99 24.35 19.67
C SER A 33 21.11 23.99 18.17
N ALA A 34 21.94 23.01 17.85
CA ALA A 34 21.92 22.41 16.52
C ALA A 34 20.56 21.73 16.37
N ALA A 35 19.67 22.38 15.64
CA ALA A 35 18.48 21.71 15.12
C ALA A 35 18.98 20.54 14.27
N SER A 36 18.78 19.32 14.76
CA SER A 36 18.92 18.12 13.96
C SER A 36 17.94 18.25 12.80
N THR A 37 18.40 18.63 11.63
CA THR A 37 17.71 18.38 10.38
C THR A 37 17.58 16.85 10.32
N ALA A 38 16.34 16.34 10.42
CA ALA A 38 16.04 14.96 10.12
C ALA A 38 16.49 14.75 8.67
N GLY A 39 17.66 14.16 8.50
CA GLY A 39 18.17 13.79 7.19
C GLY A 39 17.18 12.84 6.54
N ALA A 40 16.92 13.04 5.25
CA ALA A 40 16.30 12.06 4.39
C ALA A 40 16.96 10.70 4.72
N GLY A 41 16.13 9.69 5.09
CA GLY A 41 16.65 8.41 5.53
C GLY A 41 17.58 7.87 4.43
N VAL A 42 18.84 7.65 4.80
CA VAL A 42 19.81 7.03 3.90
C VAL A 42 19.23 5.65 3.58
N LEU A 43 18.91 5.40 2.31
CA LEU A 43 18.52 4.09 1.82
C LEU A 43 19.57 3.09 2.29
N ALA A 44 19.17 2.06 3.03
CA ALA A 44 20.09 1.06 3.55
C ALA A 44 20.49 0.12 2.39
N ALA A 45 21.44 0.56 1.60
CA ALA A 45 21.94 -0.14 0.42
C ALA A 45 22.74 -1.38 0.85
N THR A 46 22.51 -2.50 0.15
CA THR A 46 23.14 -3.79 0.45
C THR A 46 24.54 -3.92 -0.17
N ALA A 47 25.25 -4.99 0.23
CA ALA A 47 26.61 -5.28 -0.26
C ALA A 47 26.68 -5.48 -1.78
N GLY A 48 25.58 -5.79 -2.44
CA GLY A 48 25.49 -5.91 -3.90
C GLY A 48 25.41 -4.56 -4.65
N CYS A 49 25.16 -3.44 -3.95
CA CYS A 49 25.08 -2.14 -4.59
C CYS A 49 26.43 -1.67 -5.11
N GLY A 50 26.43 -1.03 -6.29
CA GLY A 50 27.62 -0.54 -6.97
C GLY A 50 28.51 -1.63 -7.57
N LYS A 51 28.07 -2.90 -7.58
CA LYS A 51 28.83 -4.03 -8.10
C LYS A 51 28.08 -4.71 -9.25
N ALA A 52 28.83 -5.39 -10.11
CA ALA A 52 28.22 -6.26 -11.10
C ALA A 52 27.34 -7.32 -10.40
N PRO A 53 26.09 -7.54 -10.86
CA PRO A 53 25.19 -8.50 -10.23
C PRO A 53 25.77 -9.91 -10.32
N THR A 54 25.76 -10.63 -9.20
CA THR A 54 26.20 -12.04 -9.15
C THR A 54 25.01 -13.01 -9.35
N LEU A 55 23.78 -12.48 -9.39
CA LEU A 55 22.57 -13.22 -9.63
C LEU A 55 21.87 -12.72 -10.90
N THR A 56 21.20 -13.64 -11.60
CA THR A 56 20.39 -13.33 -12.80
C THR A 56 18.98 -13.89 -12.61
N SER A 57 18.00 -13.38 -13.37
CA SER A 57 16.65 -13.91 -13.38
C SER A 57 16.63 -15.40 -13.74
N GLY A 58 15.73 -16.17 -13.11
CA GLY A 58 15.53 -17.60 -13.35
C GLY A 58 15.44 -18.42 -12.09
N LYS A 59 15.36 -19.76 -12.27
CA LYS A 59 15.34 -20.71 -11.17
C LYS A 59 16.72 -20.81 -10.50
N ARG A 60 16.73 -20.78 -9.19
CA ARG A 60 17.93 -20.83 -8.35
C ARG A 60 17.82 -21.98 -7.35
N THR A 61 18.95 -22.53 -6.97
CA THR A 61 19.05 -23.49 -5.88
C THR A 61 19.95 -22.92 -4.79
N ILE A 62 19.64 -23.27 -3.54
CA ILE A 62 20.38 -22.84 -2.36
C ILE A 62 20.34 -23.97 -1.31
N THR A 63 21.45 -24.19 -0.62
CA THR A 63 21.44 -25.04 0.57
C THR A 63 20.95 -24.23 1.76
N SER A 64 19.84 -24.64 2.36
CA SER A 64 19.25 -24.00 3.52
C SER A 64 18.87 -25.03 4.58
N GLY A 65 19.33 -24.83 5.81
CA GLY A 65 19.12 -25.78 6.88
C GLY A 65 19.61 -27.21 6.56
N GLY A 66 20.67 -27.35 5.76
CA GLY A 66 21.20 -28.62 5.28
C GLY A 66 20.40 -29.28 4.15
N GLN A 67 19.35 -28.63 3.63
CA GLN A 67 18.51 -29.13 2.55
C GLN A 67 18.74 -28.35 1.26
N ASN A 68 18.60 -29.02 0.12
CA ASN A 68 18.63 -28.36 -1.17
C ASN A 68 17.25 -27.77 -1.47
N ARG A 69 17.15 -26.44 -1.50
CA ARG A 69 15.91 -25.68 -1.75
C ARG A 69 16.02 -24.91 -3.06
N SER A 70 14.90 -24.50 -3.61
CA SER A 70 14.88 -23.71 -4.84
C SER A 70 13.90 -22.55 -4.75
N TYR A 71 14.15 -21.53 -5.55
CA TYR A 71 13.26 -20.38 -5.75
C TYR A 71 13.41 -19.82 -7.17
N ILE A 72 12.47 -19.04 -7.62
CA ILE A 72 12.56 -18.27 -8.86
C ILE A 72 12.84 -16.81 -8.50
N LEU A 73 13.84 -16.25 -9.15
CA LEU A 73 14.23 -14.84 -9.01
C LEU A 73 13.85 -14.11 -10.29
N ARG A 74 13.27 -12.92 -10.17
CA ARG A 74 13.03 -11.99 -11.27
C ARG A 74 13.61 -10.62 -10.91
N ILE A 75 14.57 -10.21 -11.71
CA ILE A 75 15.25 -8.92 -11.63
C ILE A 75 14.67 -8.04 -12.74
N PRO A 76 14.44 -6.73 -12.55
CA PRO A 76 14.05 -5.82 -13.62
C PRO A 76 14.95 -5.91 -14.84
N ASP A 77 14.39 -5.84 -16.05
CA ASP A 77 15.17 -5.96 -17.30
C ASP A 77 16.18 -4.80 -17.46
N ASN A 78 15.87 -3.65 -16.88
CA ASN A 78 16.72 -2.45 -16.82
C ASN A 78 17.45 -2.31 -15.47
N TYR A 79 17.84 -3.41 -14.83
CA TYR A 79 18.49 -3.39 -13.52
C TYR A 79 19.76 -2.53 -13.52
N ASP A 80 19.82 -1.59 -12.58
CA ASP A 80 20.98 -0.75 -12.28
C ASP A 80 21.51 -1.10 -10.88
N SER A 81 22.76 -1.51 -10.79
CA SER A 81 23.39 -1.86 -9.52
C SER A 81 23.59 -0.66 -8.56
N ASN A 82 23.44 0.57 -9.06
CA ASN A 82 23.49 1.77 -8.22
C ASN A 82 22.12 2.20 -7.69
N HIS A 83 21.04 1.55 -8.13
CA HIS A 83 19.70 1.82 -7.68
C HIS A 83 19.22 0.73 -6.68
N PRO A 84 18.94 1.07 -5.41
CA PRO A 84 18.40 0.10 -4.46
C PRO A 84 16.96 -0.29 -4.82
N TYR A 85 16.73 -1.58 -5.05
CA TYR A 85 15.42 -2.11 -5.44
C TYR A 85 14.61 -2.65 -4.26
N ARG A 86 13.30 -2.46 -4.31
CA ARG A 86 12.35 -3.19 -3.47
C ARG A 86 12.48 -4.69 -3.71
N LEU A 87 12.27 -5.50 -2.66
CA LEU A 87 12.31 -6.96 -2.72
C LEU A 87 10.98 -7.55 -2.25
N VAL A 88 10.29 -8.29 -3.10
CA VAL A 88 8.98 -8.90 -2.81
C VAL A 88 9.05 -10.41 -2.93
N PHE A 89 8.75 -11.10 -1.82
CA PHE A 89 8.57 -12.55 -1.78
C PHE A 89 7.09 -12.89 -1.97
N SER A 90 6.79 -13.88 -2.81
CA SER A 90 5.42 -14.37 -3.00
C SER A 90 5.35 -15.88 -2.87
N PHE A 91 4.58 -16.34 -1.87
CA PHE A 91 4.52 -17.74 -1.45
C PHE A 91 3.30 -18.44 -2.07
N HIS A 92 3.51 -19.58 -2.72
CA HIS A 92 2.44 -20.37 -3.36
C HIS A 92 1.50 -21.02 -2.32
N TRP A 93 0.30 -21.41 -2.75
CA TRP A 93 -0.71 -22.15 -1.98
C TRP A 93 -0.33 -23.63 -1.81
N VAL A 94 -1.15 -24.37 -1.05
CA VAL A 94 -0.96 -25.81 -0.89
C VAL A 94 -1.05 -26.53 -2.24
N GLY A 95 -0.09 -27.39 -2.56
CA GLY A 95 0.00 -28.06 -3.86
C GLY A 95 0.47 -27.19 -5.00
N GLY A 96 0.62 -25.87 -4.78
CA GLY A 96 1.15 -24.93 -5.77
C GLY A 96 2.68 -24.99 -5.88
N THR A 97 3.23 -24.25 -6.83
CA THR A 97 4.68 -24.20 -7.09
C THR A 97 5.18 -22.77 -7.29
N ALA A 98 6.50 -22.59 -7.16
CA ALA A 98 7.16 -21.34 -7.48
C ALA A 98 6.91 -20.89 -8.91
N GLU A 99 6.89 -21.84 -9.86
CA GLU A 99 6.61 -21.57 -11.27
C GLU A 99 5.21 -21.01 -11.49
N GLN A 100 4.22 -21.50 -10.74
CA GLN A 100 2.84 -21.01 -10.83
C GLN A 100 2.71 -19.59 -10.28
N VAL A 101 3.43 -19.25 -9.22
CA VAL A 101 3.49 -17.85 -8.74
C VAL A 101 4.19 -16.95 -9.76
N ASP A 102 5.27 -17.41 -10.36
CA ASP A 102 6.05 -16.66 -11.31
C ASP A 102 5.31 -16.36 -12.62
N ASN A 103 4.55 -17.31 -13.15
CA ASN A 103 3.85 -17.18 -14.43
C ASN A 103 2.35 -16.83 -14.30
N GLY A 104 1.81 -16.76 -13.06
CA GLY A 104 0.40 -16.49 -12.80
C GLY A 104 -0.51 -17.70 -12.98
N SER A 105 0.04 -18.90 -13.20
CA SER A 105 -0.72 -20.14 -13.36
C SER A 105 -1.77 -20.05 -14.47
N THR A 106 -2.95 -20.64 -14.24
CA THR A 106 -4.07 -20.60 -15.19
C THR A 106 -4.65 -19.21 -15.42
N SER A 107 -4.38 -18.26 -14.52
CA SER A 107 -4.81 -16.85 -14.65
C SER A 107 -3.88 -16.03 -15.56
N GLY A 108 -2.76 -16.60 -16.00
CA GLY A 108 -1.82 -15.97 -16.92
C GLY A 108 -0.88 -14.95 -16.26
N ILE A 109 0.00 -14.39 -17.08
CA ILE A 109 1.11 -13.52 -16.64
C ILE A 109 0.64 -12.27 -15.85
N GLU A 110 -0.58 -11.81 -16.09
CA GLU A 110 -1.20 -10.69 -15.35
C GLU A 110 -1.36 -10.97 -13.85
N TRP A 111 -1.29 -12.26 -13.45
CA TRP A 111 -1.33 -12.72 -12.07
C TRP A 111 0.02 -13.12 -11.52
N SER A 112 1.08 -12.93 -12.27
CA SER A 112 2.46 -13.14 -11.83
C SER A 112 2.70 -12.39 -10.52
N TYR A 113 3.13 -13.13 -9.49
CA TYR A 113 3.32 -12.61 -8.13
C TYR A 113 2.06 -11.94 -7.56
N TYR A 114 0.90 -12.59 -7.72
CA TYR A 114 -0.42 -12.06 -7.33
C TYR A 114 -0.75 -10.73 -8.01
N GLY A 115 -0.32 -10.60 -9.29
CA GLY A 115 -0.55 -9.42 -10.11
C GLY A 115 0.34 -8.23 -9.80
N LEU A 116 1.40 -8.40 -9.01
CA LEU A 116 2.32 -7.32 -8.68
C LEU A 116 3.47 -7.17 -9.70
N ARG A 117 3.82 -8.24 -10.43
CA ARG A 117 4.87 -8.21 -11.46
C ARG A 117 4.30 -7.91 -12.85
N VAL A 118 3.65 -6.78 -12.99
CA VAL A 118 3.14 -6.24 -14.26
C VAL A 118 3.66 -4.82 -14.47
N ASP A 119 3.65 -4.34 -15.72
CA ASP A 119 4.21 -3.02 -16.07
C ASP A 119 3.56 -1.86 -15.30
N LYS A 120 2.26 -2.01 -15.01
CA LYS A 120 1.50 -1.03 -14.24
C LYS A 120 1.98 -0.89 -12.78
N TYR A 121 2.63 -1.91 -12.23
CA TYR A 121 3.01 -1.96 -10.81
C TYR A 121 4.54 -2.16 -10.65
N GLY A 122 4.97 -3.34 -10.24
CA GLY A 122 6.33 -3.57 -9.76
C GLY A 122 7.36 -4.04 -10.77
N LYS A 123 6.97 -4.42 -12.00
CA LYS A 123 7.87 -5.12 -12.95
C LYS A 123 9.19 -4.39 -13.23
N GLY A 124 9.17 -3.06 -13.34
CA GLY A 124 10.35 -2.26 -13.68
C GLY A 124 11.18 -1.75 -12.49
N ASN A 125 10.69 -1.91 -11.25
CA ASN A 125 11.32 -1.29 -10.07
C ASN A 125 11.36 -2.20 -8.83
N THR A 126 11.13 -3.50 -8.99
CA THR A 126 11.05 -4.46 -7.88
C THR A 126 11.70 -5.77 -8.27
N ILE A 127 12.50 -6.32 -7.37
CA ILE A 127 13.03 -7.68 -7.46
C ILE A 127 11.99 -8.62 -6.86
N PHE A 128 11.58 -9.65 -7.59
CA PHE A 128 10.59 -10.62 -7.15
C PHE A 128 11.19 -11.99 -6.89
N VAL A 129 10.70 -12.65 -5.85
CA VAL A 129 11.12 -13.98 -5.42
C VAL A 129 9.90 -14.87 -5.25
N ALA A 130 9.87 -16.00 -5.94
CA ALA A 130 8.89 -17.06 -5.72
C ALA A 130 9.61 -18.29 -5.11
N PRO A 131 9.54 -18.49 -3.80
CA PRO A 131 10.14 -19.64 -3.13
C PRO A 131 9.36 -20.93 -3.43
N GLN A 132 10.07 -22.09 -3.45
CA GLN A 132 9.46 -23.40 -3.55
C GLN A 132 9.37 -24.07 -2.16
N GLY A 133 8.18 -24.34 -1.72
CA GLY A 133 7.90 -25.06 -0.48
C GLY A 133 8.18 -26.56 -0.59
N ILE A 134 8.62 -27.18 0.51
CA ILE A 134 8.82 -28.62 0.58
C ILE A 134 7.47 -29.32 0.42
N ASN A 135 7.42 -30.33 -0.45
CA ASN A 135 6.18 -31.03 -0.80
C ASN A 135 5.02 -30.09 -1.20
N ASN A 136 5.36 -29.01 -1.89
CA ASN A 136 4.42 -27.97 -2.31
C ASN A 136 3.59 -27.38 -1.15
N GLY A 137 4.23 -27.16 0.00
CA GLY A 137 3.60 -26.62 1.21
C GLY A 137 4.57 -25.85 2.10
N TRP A 138 4.04 -25.25 3.17
CA TRP A 138 4.76 -24.38 4.10
C TRP A 138 4.54 -24.83 5.55
N GLY A 139 4.87 -26.09 5.84
CA GLY A 139 4.73 -26.66 7.19
C GLY A 139 5.61 -25.97 8.23
N ASN A 140 6.71 -25.38 7.79
CA ASN A 140 7.65 -24.63 8.61
C ASN A 140 8.10 -25.39 9.89
N SER A 141 8.24 -26.72 9.78
CA SER A 141 8.65 -27.57 10.90
C SER A 141 10.00 -27.10 11.43
N ASN A 142 10.07 -26.84 12.73
CA ASN A 142 11.26 -26.32 13.40
C ASN A 142 11.83 -25.02 12.77
N GLY A 143 10.99 -24.23 12.11
CA GLY A 143 11.41 -22.97 11.50
C GLY A 143 12.18 -23.11 10.18
N GLN A 144 12.17 -24.30 9.54
CA GLN A 144 12.95 -24.58 8.33
C GLN A 144 12.63 -23.64 7.16
N ASP A 145 11.36 -23.21 7.01
CA ASP A 145 10.96 -22.33 5.93
C ASP A 145 11.32 -20.86 6.23
N LEU A 146 11.29 -20.46 7.50
CA LEU A 146 11.83 -19.16 7.94
C LEU A 146 13.34 -19.08 7.72
N THR A 147 14.08 -20.16 8.04
CA THR A 147 15.53 -20.26 7.73
C THR A 147 15.78 -20.14 6.24
N PHE A 148 14.95 -20.77 5.42
CA PHE A 148 15.05 -20.65 3.96
C PHE A 148 14.81 -19.21 3.47
N VAL A 149 13.86 -18.49 4.07
CA VAL A 149 13.64 -17.06 3.78
C VAL A 149 14.88 -16.23 4.13
N ASP A 150 15.45 -16.44 5.32
CA ASP A 150 16.65 -15.72 5.76
C ASP A 150 17.85 -15.96 4.83
N ASP A 151 18.03 -17.19 4.36
CA ASP A 151 19.12 -17.56 3.46
C ASP A 151 18.94 -16.93 2.07
N MET A 152 17.70 -16.89 1.54
CA MET A 152 17.41 -16.19 0.28
C MET A 152 17.65 -14.68 0.40
N VAL A 153 17.18 -14.05 1.48
CA VAL A 153 17.42 -12.61 1.74
C VAL A 153 18.92 -12.34 1.71
N ARG A 154 19.70 -13.10 2.50
CA ARG A 154 21.16 -12.94 2.57
C ARG A 154 21.84 -13.12 1.20
N GLN A 155 21.45 -14.13 0.42
CA GLN A 155 22.01 -14.40 -0.89
C GLN A 155 21.69 -13.26 -1.86
N ILE A 156 20.45 -12.78 -1.87
CA ILE A 156 20.00 -11.73 -2.78
C ILE A 156 20.64 -10.39 -2.43
N GLU A 157 20.68 -10.01 -1.16
CA GLU A 157 21.33 -8.78 -0.68
C GLU A 157 22.84 -8.78 -0.92
N GLY A 158 23.48 -9.95 -0.88
CA GLY A 158 24.89 -10.10 -1.21
C GLY A 158 25.19 -9.94 -2.70
N GLY A 159 24.25 -10.26 -3.57
CA GLY A 159 24.42 -10.32 -5.02
C GLY A 159 23.77 -9.19 -5.81
N LEU A 160 22.83 -8.46 -5.22
CA LEU A 160 22.04 -7.40 -5.86
C LEU A 160 21.91 -6.17 -4.96
N CYS A 161 21.65 -5.02 -5.56
CA CYS A 161 21.36 -3.79 -4.85
C CYS A 161 19.90 -3.79 -4.38
N VAL A 162 19.69 -4.01 -3.09
CA VAL A 162 18.37 -4.06 -2.45
C VAL A 162 18.24 -2.92 -1.44
N ASP A 163 17.07 -2.31 -1.39
CA ASP A 163 16.67 -1.43 -0.30
C ASP A 163 16.17 -2.28 0.87
N THR A 164 16.98 -2.43 1.92
CA THR A 164 16.65 -3.25 3.10
C THR A 164 15.47 -2.70 3.91
N THR A 165 15.03 -1.46 3.63
CA THR A 165 13.82 -0.88 4.22
C THR A 165 12.56 -1.23 3.42
N GLN A 166 12.67 -1.93 2.29
CA GLN A 166 11.59 -2.22 1.34
C GLN A 166 11.45 -3.72 1.02
N LEU A 167 11.57 -4.58 2.04
CA LEU A 167 11.30 -6.00 1.91
C LEU A 167 9.84 -6.31 2.22
N PHE A 168 9.15 -7.02 1.32
CA PHE A 168 7.76 -7.40 1.49
C PHE A 168 7.56 -8.89 1.28
N ALA A 169 6.58 -9.45 1.97
CA ALA A 169 6.13 -10.82 1.75
C ALA A 169 4.64 -10.85 1.42
N SER A 170 4.24 -11.71 0.50
CA SER A 170 2.85 -11.93 0.10
C SER A 170 2.58 -13.40 -0.11
N GLY A 171 1.34 -13.84 0.08
CA GLY A 171 0.98 -15.23 -0.20
C GLY A 171 -0.49 -15.51 0.01
N PHE A 172 -0.96 -16.53 -0.71
CA PHE A 172 -2.34 -16.99 -0.67
C PHE A 172 -2.46 -18.34 0.04
N SER A 173 -3.54 -18.54 0.82
CA SER A 173 -3.85 -19.81 1.47
C SER A 173 -2.69 -20.29 2.37
N TYR A 174 -2.06 -21.42 2.07
CA TYR A 174 -0.88 -21.87 2.80
C TYR A 174 0.31 -20.90 2.64
N GLY A 175 0.47 -20.28 1.46
CA GLY A 175 1.44 -19.20 1.27
C GLY A 175 1.11 -17.97 2.13
N GLY A 176 -0.18 -17.68 2.32
CA GLY A 176 -0.65 -16.65 3.27
C GLY A 176 -0.31 -17.01 4.72
N ALA A 177 -0.37 -18.29 5.09
CA ALA A 177 0.07 -18.75 6.40
C ALA A 177 1.58 -18.59 6.59
N MET A 178 2.39 -18.89 5.57
CA MET A 178 3.83 -18.63 5.60
C MET A 178 4.15 -17.14 5.72
N THR A 179 3.43 -16.31 4.98
CA THR A 179 3.52 -14.84 5.06
C THR A 179 3.18 -14.33 6.47
N TYR A 180 2.17 -14.93 7.10
CA TYR A 180 1.83 -14.60 8.49
C TYR A 180 2.92 -15.06 9.48
N ALA A 181 3.53 -16.23 9.26
CA ALA A 181 4.67 -16.69 10.06
C ALA A 181 5.87 -15.75 9.95
N ILE A 182 6.12 -15.18 8.77
CA ILE A 182 7.12 -14.12 8.54
C ILE A 182 6.76 -12.88 9.35
N ALA A 183 5.50 -12.43 9.30
CA ALA A 183 5.05 -11.29 10.08
C ALA A 183 5.30 -11.47 11.59
N CYS A 184 5.14 -12.69 12.09
CA CYS A 184 5.39 -12.99 13.50
C CYS A 184 6.88 -13.04 13.84
N ALA A 185 7.70 -13.67 13.00
CA ALA A 185 9.07 -14.04 13.35
C ALA A 185 10.15 -13.16 12.69
N ARG A 186 9.79 -12.34 11.72
CA ARG A 186 10.72 -11.50 10.93
C ARG A 186 10.22 -10.06 10.74
N ALA A 187 9.45 -9.55 11.70
CA ALA A 187 8.89 -8.20 11.67
C ALA A 187 9.97 -7.10 11.59
N THR A 188 11.18 -7.36 12.04
CA THR A 188 12.32 -6.42 11.95
C THR A 188 13.08 -6.50 10.62
N THR A 189 12.87 -7.57 9.84
CA THR A 189 13.49 -7.77 8.52
C THR A 189 12.57 -7.31 7.40
N PHE A 190 11.27 -7.60 7.52
CA PHE A 190 10.29 -7.24 6.51
C PHE A 190 9.59 -5.93 6.87
N ARG A 191 9.42 -5.08 5.88
CA ARG A 191 8.72 -3.81 5.99
C ARG A 191 7.21 -3.98 6.11
N GLY A 192 6.68 -4.97 5.42
CA GLY A 192 5.26 -5.26 5.43
C GLY A 192 4.91 -6.61 4.83
N VAL A 193 3.70 -7.08 5.14
CA VAL A 193 3.18 -8.37 4.68
C VAL A 193 1.77 -8.24 4.12
N ILE A 194 1.47 -9.07 3.12
CA ILE A 194 0.16 -9.16 2.47
C ILE A 194 -0.33 -10.61 2.55
N VAL A 195 -1.40 -10.83 3.29
CA VAL A 195 -1.96 -12.16 3.59
C VAL A 195 -3.29 -12.31 2.88
N TYR A 196 -3.32 -13.08 1.79
CA TYR A 196 -4.55 -13.40 1.07
C TYR A 196 -5.14 -14.70 1.63
N SER A 197 -6.32 -14.64 2.22
CA SER A 197 -7.08 -15.79 2.75
C SER A 197 -6.17 -16.80 3.47
N GLY A 198 -5.29 -16.31 4.34
CA GLY A 198 -4.31 -17.11 5.08
C GLY A 198 -4.86 -17.67 6.39
N GLY A 199 -4.00 -18.41 7.10
CA GLY A 199 -4.27 -18.98 8.43
C GLY A 199 -2.98 -19.07 9.26
N VAL A 200 -3.01 -19.75 10.39
CA VAL A 200 -1.85 -19.94 11.29
C VAL A 200 -1.16 -21.30 11.02
N LEU A 201 -1.23 -21.82 9.79
CA LEU A 201 -0.78 -23.17 9.46
C LEU A 201 0.75 -23.35 9.51
N SER A 202 1.50 -22.25 9.29
CA SER A 202 2.98 -22.24 9.36
C SER A 202 3.51 -21.75 10.72
N GLY A 203 2.62 -21.62 11.71
CA GLY A 203 2.91 -21.12 13.04
C GLY A 203 2.97 -19.59 13.13
N CYS A 204 3.22 -19.10 14.35
CA CYS A 204 3.47 -17.70 14.66
C CYS A 204 4.44 -17.65 15.84
N GLN A 205 5.71 -17.86 15.58
CA GLN A 205 6.77 -17.77 16.59
C GLN A 205 7.09 -16.29 16.82
N GLY A 206 7.08 -15.83 18.05
CA GLY A 206 7.18 -14.41 18.40
C GLY A 206 5.83 -13.71 18.27
N GLY A 207 5.65 -12.88 17.23
CA GLY A 207 4.39 -12.23 16.89
C GLY A 207 3.96 -11.12 17.85
N THR A 208 4.93 -10.42 18.44
CA THR A 208 4.75 -9.27 19.34
C THR A 208 5.25 -7.97 18.75
N ASP A 209 6.11 -8.04 17.74
CA ASP A 209 6.70 -6.88 17.10
C ASP A 209 5.73 -6.26 16.08
N PRO A 210 5.80 -4.93 15.89
CA PRO A 210 5.00 -4.25 14.88
C PRO A 210 5.55 -4.52 13.48
N ILE A 211 4.65 -4.71 12.52
CA ILE A 211 4.94 -4.78 11.08
C ILE A 211 3.74 -4.25 10.31
N ALA A 212 3.96 -3.58 9.17
CA ALA A 212 2.84 -3.20 8.31
C ALA A 212 2.11 -4.46 7.80
N TYR A 213 0.79 -4.52 7.98
CA TYR A 213 0.00 -5.71 7.74
C TYR A 213 -1.21 -5.43 6.86
N PHE A 214 -1.34 -6.17 5.77
CA PHE A 214 -2.54 -6.15 4.95
C PHE A 214 -3.15 -7.56 4.89
N GLY A 215 -4.32 -7.75 5.51
CA GLY A 215 -5.11 -8.96 5.41
C GLY A 215 -6.23 -8.81 4.40
N ILE A 216 -6.38 -9.77 3.47
CA ILE A 216 -7.46 -9.83 2.48
C ILE A 216 -8.17 -11.16 2.65
N HIS A 217 -9.50 -11.17 2.85
CA HIS A 217 -10.22 -12.40 3.17
C HIS A 217 -11.66 -12.41 2.69
N GLY A 218 -12.11 -13.55 2.15
CA GLY A 218 -13.49 -13.75 1.70
C GLY A 218 -14.44 -14.09 2.85
N LEU A 219 -15.64 -13.49 2.85
CA LEU A 219 -16.67 -13.80 3.86
C LEU A 219 -17.18 -15.24 3.76
N ARG A 220 -17.17 -15.79 2.54
CA ARG A 220 -17.63 -17.15 2.23
C ARG A 220 -16.48 -18.14 2.04
N ASP A 221 -15.33 -17.84 2.63
CA ASP A 221 -14.17 -18.73 2.61
C ASP A 221 -14.49 -20.01 3.41
N GLY A 222 -14.76 -21.10 2.68
CA GLY A 222 -15.03 -22.41 3.26
C GLY A 222 -13.79 -23.26 3.55
N THR A 223 -12.60 -22.77 3.16
CA THR A 223 -11.32 -23.47 3.37
C THR A 223 -10.62 -22.98 4.63
N LEU A 224 -10.43 -21.67 4.74
CA LEU A 224 -9.88 -21.01 5.92
C LEU A 224 -10.86 -19.90 6.35
N PRO A 225 -11.70 -20.15 7.36
CA PRO A 225 -12.75 -19.22 7.73
C PRO A 225 -12.23 -17.83 8.07
N ILE A 226 -12.95 -16.80 7.63
CA ILE A 226 -12.60 -15.37 7.83
C ILE A 226 -12.37 -15.01 9.31
N SER A 227 -12.97 -15.75 10.25
CA SER A 227 -12.72 -15.57 11.70
C SER A 227 -11.23 -15.72 12.05
N GLY A 228 -10.51 -16.65 11.39
CA GLY A 228 -9.06 -16.76 11.50
C GLY A 228 -8.33 -15.53 10.96
N GLY A 229 -8.75 -15.04 9.79
CA GLY A 229 -8.22 -13.81 9.18
C GLY A 229 -8.39 -12.59 10.09
N ARG A 230 -9.58 -12.45 10.70
CA ARG A 230 -9.85 -11.37 11.68
C ARG A 230 -8.91 -11.47 12.90
N SER A 231 -8.71 -12.67 13.43
CA SER A 231 -7.80 -12.89 14.58
C SER A 231 -6.35 -12.53 14.24
N MET A 232 -5.88 -12.88 13.04
CA MET A 232 -4.54 -12.52 12.57
C MET A 232 -4.39 -11.00 12.41
N ARG A 233 -5.38 -10.32 11.83
CA ARG A 233 -5.44 -8.86 11.73
C ARG A 233 -5.41 -8.20 13.11
N ASP A 234 -6.22 -8.65 14.04
CA ASP A 234 -6.39 -8.06 15.37
C ASP A 234 -5.10 -8.13 16.19
N ARG A 235 -4.28 -9.16 15.99
CA ARG A 235 -2.93 -9.21 16.55
C ARG A 235 -2.11 -8.00 16.12
N PHE A 236 -2.06 -7.70 14.81
CA PHE A 236 -1.27 -6.58 14.31
C PHE A 236 -1.92 -5.23 14.57
N VAL A 237 -3.25 -5.14 14.71
CA VAL A 237 -3.92 -3.95 15.25
C VAL A 237 -3.38 -3.64 16.65
N GLN A 238 -3.20 -4.66 17.48
CA GLN A 238 -2.64 -4.49 18.82
C GLN A 238 -1.14 -4.17 18.80
N ASN A 239 -0.33 -4.95 18.06
CA ASN A 239 1.13 -4.76 18.02
C ASN A 239 1.52 -3.40 17.45
N ASN A 240 0.81 -2.95 16.42
CA ASN A 240 1.07 -1.68 15.76
C ASN A 240 0.47 -0.48 16.49
N GLY A 241 -0.24 -0.72 17.62
CA GLY A 241 -0.85 0.34 18.43
C GLY A 241 -1.99 1.07 17.75
N CYS A 242 -2.65 0.42 16.78
CA CYS A 242 -3.77 1.01 16.07
C CYS A 242 -5.01 1.16 16.97
N THR A 243 -5.85 2.14 16.65
CA THR A 243 -7.18 2.26 17.28
C THR A 243 -8.01 1.04 16.95
N ARG A 244 -8.46 0.32 17.98
CA ARG A 244 -9.37 -0.82 17.78
C ARG A 244 -10.69 -0.34 17.19
N GLN A 245 -11.13 -1.00 16.15
CA GLN A 245 -12.43 -0.75 15.52
C GLN A 245 -13.00 -2.06 14.98
N ASN A 246 -14.29 -2.10 14.76
CA ASN A 246 -14.96 -3.18 14.05
C ASN A 246 -15.13 -2.74 12.59
N PRO A 247 -14.20 -3.11 11.68
CA PRO A 247 -14.26 -2.64 10.31
C PRO A 247 -15.53 -3.14 9.63
N PRO A 248 -16.18 -2.31 8.79
CA PRO A 248 -17.32 -2.75 8.02
C PRO A 248 -16.92 -3.87 7.06
N GLU A 249 -17.81 -4.80 6.84
CA GLU A 249 -17.66 -5.87 5.87
C GLU A 249 -18.83 -5.82 4.89
N PRO A 250 -18.64 -6.24 3.62
CA PRO A 250 -19.72 -6.17 2.63
C PRO A 250 -20.87 -7.10 3.01
N PRO A 251 -22.13 -6.73 2.66
CA PRO A 251 -23.25 -7.63 2.86
C PRO A 251 -23.07 -8.93 2.09
N GLN A 252 -23.49 -10.05 2.68
CA GLN A 252 -23.49 -11.33 1.98
C GLN A 252 -24.42 -11.29 0.77
N GLY A 253 -23.96 -11.76 -0.37
CA GLY A 253 -24.66 -11.70 -1.66
C GLY A 253 -24.43 -10.42 -2.45
N SER A 254 -23.70 -9.43 -1.89
CA SER A 254 -23.42 -8.15 -2.56
C SER A 254 -22.39 -8.28 -3.68
N LEU A 255 -21.53 -9.29 -3.64
CA LEU A 255 -20.39 -9.48 -4.56
C LEU A 255 -19.49 -8.23 -4.61
N THR A 256 -19.31 -7.55 -3.47
CA THR A 256 -18.45 -6.36 -3.35
C THR A 256 -17.35 -6.57 -2.33
N HIS A 257 -16.47 -5.59 -2.19
CA HIS A 257 -15.43 -5.58 -1.16
C HIS A 257 -15.46 -4.27 -0.36
N ILE A 258 -14.83 -4.29 0.80
CA ILE A 258 -14.55 -3.09 1.61
C ILE A 258 -13.09 -3.19 2.08
N VAL A 259 -12.30 -2.15 1.80
CA VAL A 259 -10.94 -2.02 2.33
C VAL A 259 -10.92 -0.97 3.42
N THR A 260 -10.50 -1.36 4.61
CA THR A 260 -10.39 -0.49 5.78
C THR A 260 -8.94 -0.30 6.18
N TRP A 261 -8.49 0.94 6.19
CA TRP A 261 -7.21 1.34 6.79
C TRP A 261 -7.46 1.70 8.25
N TYR A 262 -6.74 1.05 9.17
CA TYR A 262 -6.85 1.34 10.60
C TYR A 262 -6.20 2.68 10.93
N THR A 263 -6.82 3.43 11.84
CA THR A 263 -6.32 4.71 12.33
C THR A 263 -5.51 4.55 13.61
N GLY A 264 -4.75 5.59 13.99
CA GLY A 264 -4.01 5.63 15.26
C GLY A 264 -2.83 4.65 15.34
N CYS A 265 -2.49 3.96 14.26
CA CYS A 265 -1.33 3.07 14.21
C CYS A 265 -0.03 3.87 14.41
N ARG A 266 1.00 3.24 14.96
CA ARG A 266 2.35 3.82 14.98
C ARG A 266 2.77 4.20 13.56
N THR A 267 3.44 5.34 13.43
CA THR A 267 3.96 5.81 12.13
C THR A 267 4.78 4.73 11.46
N GLY A 268 4.45 4.42 10.22
CA GLY A 268 5.13 3.40 9.43
C GLY A 268 4.61 1.96 9.61
N TYR A 269 3.64 1.72 10.48
CA TYR A 269 3.10 0.38 10.75
C TYR A 269 1.58 0.32 10.53
N PRO A 270 1.05 0.65 9.33
CA PRO A 270 -0.38 0.57 9.09
C PRO A 270 -0.89 -0.86 9.17
N VAL A 271 -2.16 -1.00 9.54
CA VAL A 271 -2.93 -2.21 9.38
C VAL A 271 -4.05 -1.93 8.40
N VAL A 272 -4.18 -2.81 7.40
CA VAL A 272 -5.23 -2.73 6.38
C VAL A 272 -6.02 -4.04 6.36
N TRP A 273 -7.33 -3.94 6.20
CA TRP A 273 -8.22 -5.08 6.10
C TRP A 273 -9.10 -4.98 4.87
N GLY A 274 -8.98 -5.92 3.95
CA GLY A 274 -9.81 -6.08 2.77
C GLY A 274 -10.75 -7.27 2.94
N ALA A 275 -12.01 -7.02 3.29
CA ALA A 275 -13.04 -8.04 3.31
C ALA A 275 -13.81 -8.03 2.00
N PHE A 276 -14.10 -9.20 1.44
CA PHE A 276 -14.90 -9.30 0.22
C PHE A 276 -15.96 -10.39 0.32
N ASP A 277 -17.08 -10.17 -0.33
CA ASP A 277 -18.14 -11.17 -0.41
C ASP A 277 -17.83 -12.21 -1.48
N GLY A 278 -16.95 -13.14 -1.15
CA GLY A 278 -16.48 -14.17 -2.07
C GLY A 278 -15.89 -15.37 -1.34
N PRO A 279 -15.46 -16.37 -2.13
CA PRO A 279 -14.89 -17.62 -1.64
C PRO A 279 -13.41 -17.50 -1.27
N HIS A 280 -12.73 -18.62 -1.08
CA HIS A 280 -11.29 -18.74 -0.89
C HIS A 280 -10.53 -18.38 -2.17
N ALA A 281 -10.10 -17.13 -2.33
CA ALA A 281 -9.43 -16.64 -3.55
C ALA A 281 -8.44 -15.50 -3.26
N PRO A 282 -7.31 -15.40 -4.02
CA PRO A 282 -6.37 -14.28 -3.91
C PRO A 282 -6.78 -13.09 -4.79
N ASN A 283 -7.55 -13.35 -5.84
CA ASN A 283 -7.88 -12.44 -6.93
C ASN A 283 -9.35 -12.00 -6.90
N ALA A 284 -9.85 -11.65 -5.73
CA ALA A 284 -11.22 -11.21 -5.54
C ALA A 284 -11.63 -10.11 -6.52
N VAL A 285 -12.82 -10.23 -7.09
CA VAL A 285 -13.41 -9.30 -8.04
C VAL A 285 -14.77 -8.83 -7.54
N ASP A 286 -15.18 -7.65 -7.95
CA ASP A 286 -16.54 -7.18 -7.69
C ASP A 286 -17.50 -7.60 -8.82
N GLY A 287 -18.74 -7.82 -8.45
CA GLY A 287 -19.81 -8.18 -9.37
C GLY A 287 -19.80 -9.64 -9.83
N SER A 288 -18.88 -10.48 -9.32
CA SER A 288 -18.84 -11.91 -9.63
C SER A 288 -18.40 -12.73 -8.43
N ALA A 289 -19.04 -13.88 -8.26
CA ALA A 289 -18.57 -14.90 -7.31
C ALA A 289 -17.40 -15.71 -7.87
N ASP A 290 -17.21 -15.68 -9.19
CA ASP A 290 -16.11 -16.34 -9.90
C ASP A 290 -15.00 -15.32 -10.20
N PRO A 291 -13.86 -15.38 -9.49
CA PRO A 291 -12.74 -14.48 -9.73
C PRO A 291 -12.06 -14.70 -11.10
N TYR A 292 -12.40 -15.78 -11.79
CA TYR A 292 -11.85 -16.12 -13.11
C TYR A 292 -12.85 -15.85 -14.25
N ALA A 293 -13.99 -15.22 -13.95
CA ALA A 293 -14.98 -14.86 -14.95
C ALA A 293 -14.36 -14.01 -16.07
N PRO A 294 -14.76 -14.23 -17.35
CA PRO A 294 -14.24 -13.43 -18.46
C PRO A 294 -14.44 -11.93 -18.24
N GLY A 295 -13.35 -11.17 -18.36
CA GLY A 295 -13.37 -9.71 -18.16
C GLY A 295 -13.37 -9.26 -16.69
N ALA A 296 -13.34 -10.17 -15.72
CA ALA A 296 -13.22 -9.82 -14.31
C ALA A 296 -11.89 -9.12 -14.03
N LYS A 297 -11.96 -7.97 -13.35
CA LYS A 297 -10.79 -7.22 -12.93
C LYS A 297 -10.72 -7.22 -11.41
N SER A 298 -9.67 -7.80 -10.88
CA SER A 298 -9.45 -7.79 -9.44
C SER A 298 -9.07 -6.41 -8.94
N TRP A 299 -9.63 -6.05 -7.81
CA TRP A 299 -9.29 -4.85 -7.06
C TRP A 299 -8.02 -5.05 -6.20
N THR A 300 -7.67 -6.31 -5.89
CA THR A 300 -6.62 -6.64 -4.92
C THR A 300 -5.24 -6.13 -5.34
N GLN A 301 -4.92 -6.18 -6.64
CA GLN A 301 -3.62 -5.70 -7.17
C GLN A 301 -3.39 -4.22 -6.87
N ALA A 302 -4.40 -3.37 -7.15
CA ALA A 302 -4.30 -1.93 -6.95
C ALA A 302 -4.16 -1.56 -5.47
N GLU A 303 -4.97 -2.18 -4.59
CA GLU A 303 -4.93 -1.92 -3.16
C GLU A 303 -3.63 -2.41 -2.51
N VAL A 304 -3.13 -3.56 -2.94
CA VAL A 304 -1.85 -4.08 -2.44
C VAL A 304 -0.69 -3.23 -2.91
N TRP A 305 -0.69 -2.78 -4.18
CA TRP A 305 0.34 -1.88 -4.65
C TRP A 305 0.32 -0.54 -3.93
N ARG A 306 -0.87 0.01 -3.68
CA ARG A 306 -1.07 1.20 -2.85
C ARG A 306 -0.49 1.02 -1.44
N PHE A 307 -0.75 -0.13 -0.79
CA PHE A 307 -0.19 -0.45 0.51
C PHE A 307 1.35 -0.49 0.47
N ILE A 308 1.94 -1.21 -0.48
CA ILE A 308 3.40 -1.30 -0.64
C ILE A 308 4.02 0.08 -0.83
N THR A 309 3.47 0.90 -1.73
CA THR A 309 4.03 2.23 -2.05
C THR A 309 3.83 3.24 -0.94
N SER A 310 2.80 3.10 -0.11
CA SER A 310 2.60 3.94 1.07
C SER A 310 3.70 3.78 2.13
N LEU A 311 4.48 2.70 2.04
CA LEU A 311 5.56 2.35 2.97
C LEU A 311 6.96 2.71 2.43
N SER A 312 7.05 3.27 1.22
CA SER A 312 8.32 3.76 0.67
C SER A 312 8.83 4.96 1.47
N PRO A 313 10.17 5.14 1.61
CA PRO A 313 10.75 6.30 2.30
C PRO A 313 10.26 7.64 1.72
N ASP A 314 10.01 7.67 0.40
CA ASP A 314 9.47 8.82 -0.33
C ASP A 314 7.94 8.77 -0.45
N GLY A 315 7.32 7.77 0.13
CA GLY A 315 5.86 7.62 0.16
C GLY A 315 5.21 8.65 1.10
N PRO A 316 3.94 8.97 0.90
CA PRO A 316 3.23 9.88 1.79
C PRO A 316 3.32 9.36 3.23
N THR A 317 3.89 10.17 4.12
CA THR A 317 4.12 9.87 5.55
C THR A 317 2.83 9.80 6.37
N THR A 318 1.69 10.01 5.74
CA THR A 318 0.36 9.85 6.34
C THR A 318 -0.40 8.71 5.65
N PRO A 319 -0.90 7.70 6.40
CA PRO A 319 -1.91 6.80 5.86
C PRO A 319 -3.09 7.65 5.39
N PRO A 320 -3.65 7.37 4.20
CA PRO A 320 -4.91 8.02 3.86
C PRO A 320 -5.93 7.62 4.92
N THR A 321 -6.41 8.60 5.66
CA THR A 321 -7.43 8.44 6.69
C THR A 321 -8.71 8.00 6.00
N THR A 322 -8.99 6.70 6.00
CA THR A 322 -10.32 6.19 5.70
C THR A 322 -11.09 6.20 7.01
N THR A 323 -11.67 7.33 7.34
CA THR A 323 -12.73 7.40 8.37
C THR A 323 -14.00 6.88 7.71
N PRO A 324 -14.76 5.97 8.34
CA PRO A 324 -16.15 5.79 7.97
C PRO A 324 -16.89 7.14 8.11
N PRO A 325 -17.88 7.46 7.28
CA PRO A 325 -18.54 8.74 7.34
C PRO A 325 -19.40 8.84 8.60
N THR A 326 -18.84 9.38 9.66
CA THR A 326 -19.59 9.94 10.79
C THR A 326 -19.11 11.37 10.94
N THR A 327 -19.90 12.27 10.44
CA THR A 327 -19.74 13.73 10.30
C THR A 327 -18.89 14.16 9.09
N PRO A 328 -19.43 15.00 8.19
CA PRO A 328 -18.64 15.53 7.09
C PRO A 328 -17.48 16.35 7.67
N PRO A 329 -16.24 16.19 7.14
CA PRO A 329 -15.17 17.10 7.45
C PRO A 329 -15.61 18.51 7.01
N PRO A 330 -15.17 19.58 7.68
CA PRO A 330 -15.42 20.93 7.21
C PRO A 330 -14.95 21.06 5.77
N ALA A 331 -15.78 21.62 4.93
CA ALA A 331 -15.62 21.72 3.49
C ALA A 331 -14.45 22.67 3.14
N ASN A 332 -13.21 22.18 3.16
CA ASN A 332 -12.00 22.92 2.82
C ASN A 332 -11.59 22.81 1.34
N GLY A 333 -12.51 22.45 0.44
CA GLY A 333 -12.32 22.48 -1.01
C GLY A 333 -13.05 23.66 -1.66
N GLN A 334 -12.59 24.05 -2.83
CA GLN A 334 -13.22 25.08 -3.67
C GLN A 334 -14.27 24.45 -4.59
N GLN A 335 -15.32 25.16 -4.89
CA GLN A 335 -16.27 24.78 -5.93
C GLN A 335 -15.72 25.22 -7.30
N ILE A 336 -15.84 24.34 -8.29
CA ILE A 336 -15.55 24.68 -9.69
C ILE A 336 -16.87 25.12 -10.30
N VAL A 337 -17.04 26.42 -10.55
CA VAL A 337 -18.31 27.03 -11.00
C VAL A 337 -18.22 27.42 -12.45
N GLY A 338 -19.16 26.93 -13.26
CA GLY A 338 -19.27 27.27 -14.68
C GLY A 338 -19.75 28.72 -14.90
N ALA A 339 -19.02 29.49 -15.68
CA ALA A 339 -19.35 30.90 -15.93
C ALA A 339 -20.70 31.07 -16.65
N GLN A 340 -21.06 30.16 -17.55
CA GLN A 340 -22.32 30.21 -18.29
C GLN A 340 -23.50 29.77 -17.46
N SER A 341 -23.36 28.68 -16.70
CA SER A 341 -24.45 28.01 -15.99
C SER A 341 -24.66 28.52 -14.56
N ASN A 342 -23.64 29.14 -13.99
CA ASN A 342 -23.54 29.47 -12.58
C ASN A 342 -23.74 28.23 -11.65
N ARG A 343 -23.53 27.03 -12.20
CA ARG A 343 -23.59 25.75 -11.52
C ARG A 343 -22.23 25.18 -11.24
N CYS A 344 -22.17 24.32 -10.25
CA CYS A 344 -20.95 23.66 -9.80
C CYS A 344 -20.70 22.33 -10.54
N VAL A 345 -19.43 22.03 -10.77
CA VAL A 345 -19.01 20.66 -11.08
C VAL A 345 -19.38 19.78 -9.91
N ASP A 346 -20.11 18.72 -10.19
CA ASP A 346 -20.74 17.87 -9.20
C ASP A 346 -20.52 16.39 -9.51
N VAL A 347 -20.24 15.62 -8.48
CA VAL A 347 -20.24 14.17 -8.56
C VAL A 347 -21.64 13.67 -8.20
N PRO A 348 -22.39 13.05 -9.15
CA PRO A 348 -23.77 12.63 -8.93
C PRO A 348 -23.94 11.83 -7.62
N ASN A 349 -24.93 12.25 -6.82
CA ASN A 349 -25.26 11.61 -5.54
C ASN A 349 -24.08 11.54 -4.54
N SER A 350 -23.06 12.36 -4.71
CA SER A 350 -21.80 12.31 -3.94
C SER A 350 -21.19 10.90 -3.88
N THR A 351 -21.40 10.08 -4.92
CA THR A 351 -20.80 8.74 -4.99
C THR A 351 -19.29 8.82 -5.12
N GLN A 352 -18.58 7.83 -4.59
CA GLN A 352 -17.13 7.73 -4.71
C GLN A 352 -16.69 6.61 -5.68
N ASN A 353 -17.62 6.11 -6.50
CA ASN A 353 -17.33 5.03 -7.44
C ASN A 353 -16.49 5.53 -8.60
N ASN A 354 -15.40 4.81 -8.90
CA ASN A 354 -14.57 5.07 -10.07
C ASN A 354 -15.40 4.96 -11.36
N GLY A 355 -15.13 5.84 -12.32
CA GLY A 355 -15.86 5.89 -13.59
C GLY A 355 -17.13 6.74 -13.54
N THR A 356 -17.50 7.30 -12.38
CA THR A 356 -18.65 8.21 -12.30
C THR A 356 -18.39 9.47 -13.07
N GLN A 357 -19.17 9.73 -14.12
CA GLN A 357 -19.07 10.95 -14.92
C GLN A 357 -19.60 12.15 -14.14
N VAL A 358 -18.80 13.19 -14.03
CA VAL A 358 -19.18 14.45 -13.39
C VAL A 358 -20.16 15.25 -14.25
N GLN A 359 -20.92 16.11 -13.59
CA GLN A 359 -22.01 16.87 -14.18
C GLN A 359 -22.04 18.31 -13.65
N LEU A 360 -22.90 19.14 -14.22
CA LEU A 360 -23.32 20.40 -13.61
C LEU A 360 -24.46 20.14 -12.65
N TRP A 361 -24.46 20.79 -11.50
CA TRP A 361 -25.55 20.79 -10.55
C TRP A 361 -25.60 22.12 -9.79
N ASP A 362 -26.77 22.47 -9.24
CA ASP A 362 -26.90 23.67 -8.42
C ASP A 362 -25.87 23.62 -7.27
N CYS A 363 -25.15 24.72 -7.08
CA CYS A 363 -24.11 24.81 -6.07
C CYS A 363 -24.71 24.70 -4.66
N GLY A 364 -24.18 23.80 -3.88
CA GLY A 364 -24.66 23.52 -2.52
C GLY A 364 -23.48 23.17 -1.58
N THR A 365 -23.82 22.55 -0.47
CA THR A 365 -22.84 22.12 0.55
C THR A 365 -22.35 20.68 0.34
N ALA A 366 -22.80 20.01 -0.73
CA ALA A 366 -22.45 18.61 -1.01
C ALA A 366 -20.94 18.43 -1.17
N THR A 367 -20.41 17.38 -0.57
CA THR A 367 -18.97 17.06 -0.63
C THR A 367 -18.50 16.72 -2.04
N GLY A 368 -19.40 16.24 -2.91
CA GLY A 368 -19.13 15.98 -4.33
C GLY A 368 -18.90 17.21 -5.18
N GLN A 369 -19.04 18.41 -4.62
CA GLN A 369 -18.81 19.68 -5.28
C GLN A 369 -17.57 20.42 -4.74
N ARG A 370 -16.81 19.78 -3.84
CA ARG A 370 -15.64 20.40 -3.20
C ARG A 370 -14.35 19.78 -3.72
N PHE A 371 -13.61 20.57 -4.48
CA PHE A 371 -12.37 20.15 -5.14
C PHE A 371 -11.17 20.90 -4.57
N THR A 372 -10.08 20.18 -4.33
CA THR A 372 -8.78 20.76 -3.97
C THR A 372 -7.86 20.69 -5.17
N TYR A 373 -7.34 21.84 -5.61
CA TYR A 373 -6.30 21.88 -6.63
C TYR A 373 -4.94 21.64 -5.97
N THR A 374 -4.31 20.53 -6.30
CA THR A 374 -3.06 20.08 -5.65
C THR A 374 -1.82 20.65 -6.36
N SER A 375 -0.65 20.60 -5.69
CA SER A 375 0.65 20.92 -6.30
C SER A 375 0.99 20.00 -7.48
N GLY A 376 0.44 18.77 -7.51
CA GLY A 376 0.52 17.83 -8.63
C GLY A 376 -0.46 18.14 -9.77
N ARG A 377 -1.10 19.30 -9.77
CA ARG A 377 -2.09 19.76 -10.77
C ARG A 377 -3.34 18.87 -10.84
N GLN A 378 -3.67 18.16 -9.80
CA GLN A 378 -4.88 17.35 -9.73
C GLN A 378 -6.04 18.17 -9.14
N LEU A 379 -7.23 18.00 -9.67
CA LEU A 379 -8.48 18.49 -9.09
C LEU A 379 -9.10 17.35 -8.30
N GLN A 380 -8.79 17.32 -7.00
CA GLN A 380 -9.10 16.23 -6.09
C GLN A 380 -10.40 16.49 -5.34
N VAL A 381 -11.29 15.50 -5.29
CA VAL A 381 -12.53 15.46 -4.53
C VAL A 381 -12.50 14.31 -3.53
N TYR A 382 -13.15 14.45 -2.40
CA TYR A 382 -13.16 13.47 -1.30
C TYR A 382 -11.76 13.12 -0.72
N GLY A 383 -10.71 13.89 -1.05
CA GLY A 383 -9.34 13.60 -0.61
C GLY A 383 -8.67 12.41 -1.31
N SER A 384 -9.37 11.64 -2.13
CA SER A 384 -8.84 10.42 -2.76
C SER A 384 -9.23 10.24 -4.22
N LYS A 385 -10.22 10.96 -4.72
CA LYS A 385 -10.67 10.91 -6.11
C LYS A 385 -10.19 12.15 -6.86
N CYS A 386 -9.79 11.97 -8.11
CA CYS A 386 -9.35 13.03 -9.00
C CYS A 386 -10.26 13.13 -10.21
N LEU A 387 -10.48 14.34 -10.73
CA LEU A 387 -11.02 14.48 -12.08
C LEU A 387 -10.08 13.78 -13.06
N ASP A 388 -10.65 12.98 -13.93
CA ASP A 388 -9.96 12.05 -14.81
C ASP A 388 -10.55 12.10 -16.22
N ALA A 389 -9.69 12.24 -17.23
CA ALA A 389 -10.09 12.02 -18.60
C ALA A 389 -10.21 10.51 -18.85
N ASN A 390 -11.42 10.02 -18.93
CA ASN A 390 -11.73 8.59 -18.99
C ASN A 390 -10.91 7.84 -20.04
N GLY A 391 -10.29 6.72 -19.59
CA GLY A 391 -9.44 5.90 -20.45
C GLY A 391 -8.20 6.60 -20.99
N ALA A 392 -7.72 7.67 -20.33
CA ALA A 392 -6.66 8.56 -20.80
C ALA A 392 -6.96 9.15 -22.19
N GLY A 393 -8.24 9.39 -22.51
CA GLY A 393 -8.68 9.91 -23.80
C GLY A 393 -8.18 11.34 -24.04
N THR A 394 -7.82 11.62 -25.31
CA THR A 394 -7.30 12.92 -25.76
C THR A 394 -8.12 13.49 -26.90
N SER A 395 -9.31 12.96 -27.15
CA SER A 395 -10.19 13.39 -28.23
C SER A 395 -11.40 14.17 -27.72
N ASN A 396 -11.99 15.00 -28.57
CA ASN A 396 -13.27 15.66 -28.30
C ASN A 396 -14.33 14.64 -27.93
N GLY A 397 -15.12 14.91 -26.89
CA GLY A 397 -16.14 14.03 -26.37
C GLY A 397 -15.65 13.03 -25.32
N THR A 398 -14.34 12.98 -25.02
CA THR A 398 -13.85 12.18 -23.90
C THR A 398 -14.58 12.58 -22.62
N THR A 399 -15.22 11.63 -21.95
CA THR A 399 -15.96 11.89 -20.71
C THR A 399 -15.00 12.23 -19.57
N VAL A 400 -15.39 13.20 -18.75
CA VAL A 400 -14.65 13.52 -17.52
C VAL A 400 -15.34 12.84 -16.35
N ILE A 401 -14.58 12.00 -15.66
CA ILE A 401 -15.06 11.14 -14.58
C ILE A 401 -14.30 11.44 -13.28
N ILE A 402 -14.69 10.81 -12.20
CA ILE A 402 -13.81 10.66 -11.04
C ILE A 402 -13.16 9.28 -11.06
N TRP A 403 -11.91 9.23 -10.68
CA TRP A 403 -11.16 8.00 -10.49
C TRP A 403 -10.21 8.15 -9.32
N ASP A 404 -9.74 7.03 -8.75
CA ASP A 404 -8.69 7.09 -7.72
C ASP A 404 -7.50 7.91 -8.23
N CYS A 405 -7.03 8.84 -7.39
CA CYS A 405 -5.88 9.66 -7.73
C CYS A 405 -4.64 8.76 -7.91
N ASN A 406 -4.07 8.74 -9.10
CA ASN A 406 -2.94 7.88 -9.45
C ASN A 406 -1.76 8.67 -10.05
N GLY A 407 -1.86 10.00 -10.13
CA GLY A 407 -0.80 10.87 -10.63
C GLY A 407 -0.57 10.83 -12.14
N GLN A 408 -1.37 10.06 -12.90
CA GLN A 408 -1.23 9.95 -14.35
C GLN A 408 -1.57 11.27 -15.06
N PRO A 409 -1.01 11.54 -16.25
CA PRO A 409 -1.23 12.79 -16.99
C PRO A 409 -2.70 13.11 -17.32
N ASN A 410 -3.57 12.08 -17.44
CA ASN A 410 -5.01 12.24 -17.67
C ASN A 410 -5.78 12.73 -16.43
N GLN A 411 -5.13 12.80 -15.27
CA GLN A 411 -5.65 13.39 -14.03
C GLN A 411 -5.02 14.74 -13.71
N GLN A 412 -4.14 15.26 -14.58
CA GLN A 412 -3.48 16.53 -14.38
C GLN A 412 -4.16 17.62 -15.24
N TRP A 413 -4.45 18.74 -14.59
CA TRP A 413 -5.22 19.83 -15.16
C TRP A 413 -4.47 21.15 -15.00
N ASN A 414 -4.53 22.00 -16.00
CA ASN A 414 -4.06 23.38 -15.89
C ASN A 414 -5.27 24.28 -15.62
N VAL A 415 -5.29 24.93 -14.48
CA VAL A 415 -6.27 25.97 -14.16
C VAL A 415 -5.68 27.29 -14.67
N ASN A 416 -6.21 27.78 -15.77
CA ASN A 416 -5.65 28.90 -16.49
C ASN A 416 -6.25 30.25 -16.05
N SER A 417 -5.46 31.32 -16.12
CA SER A 417 -5.88 32.67 -15.73
C SER A 417 -7.03 33.24 -16.59
N ASN A 418 -7.23 32.72 -17.80
CA ASN A 418 -8.35 33.06 -18.65
C ASN A 418 -9.67 32.34 -18.29
N GLY A 419 -9.67 31.56 -17.20
CA GLY A 419 -10.81 30.81 -16.70
C GLY A 419 -11.03 29.45 -17.34
N THR A 420 -10.20 29.02 -18.28
CA THR A 420 -10.29 27.64 -18.80
C THR A 420 -9.60 26.65 -17.85
N ILE A 421 -10.09 25.43 -17.82
CA ILE A 421 -9.42 24.28 -17.20
C ILE A 421 -9.08 23.32 -18.32
N THR A 422 -7.79 23.03 -18.53
CA THR A 422 -7.34 22.16 -19.64
C THR A 422 -6.65 20.90 -19.11
N GLY A 423 -6.94 19.77 -19.73
CA GLY A 423 -6.22 18.52 -19.45
C GLY A 423 -4.76 18.65 -19.88
N GLN A 424 -3.82 18.33 -19.01
CA GLN A 424 -2.39 18.44 -19.31
C GLN A 424 -1.98 17.53 -20.47
N GLN A 425 -2.52 16.32 -20.51
CA GLN A 425 -2.22 15.32 -21.54
C GLN A 425 -2.80 15.69 -22.91
N SER A 426 -4.04 16.20 -22.93
CA SER A 426 -4.78 16.43 -24.17
C SER A 426 -4.69 17.85 -24.70
N GLY A 427 -4.44 18.84 -23.84
CA GLY A 427 -4.58 20.25 -24.14
C GLY A 427 -6.03 20.71 -24.36
N LEU A 428 -7.02 19.80 -24.27
CA LEU A 428 -8.44 20.08 -24.45
C LEU A 428 -9.04 20.74 -23.21
N CYS A 429 -10.08 21.53 -23.40
CA CYS A 429 -10.79 22.22 -22.33
C CYS A 429 -11.83 21.31 -21.65
N LEU A 430 -11.97 21.44 -20.33
CA LEU A 430 -13.15 20.99 -19.61
C LEU A 430 -14.36 21.73 -20.13
N ASP A 431 -15.37 21.01 -20.58
CA ASP A 431 -16.51 21.52 -21.34
C ASP A 431 -17.84 21.01 -20.80
N ALA A 432 -18.79 21.90 -20.63
CA ALA A 432 -20.18 21.50 -20.38
C ALA A 432 -20.81 21.07 -21.70
N ASN A 433 -21.01 19.75 -21.88
CA ASN A 433 -21.42 19.13 -23.13
C ASN A 433 -22.62 19.83 -23.78
N GLY A 434 -22.48 20.14 -25.08
CA GLY A 434 -23.49 20.81 -25.85
C GLY A 434 -23.79 22.24 -25.37
N ALA A 435 -22.88 22.90 -24.68
CA ALA A 435 -23.08 24.17 -24.00
C ALA A 435 -24.32 24.17 -23.06
N GLY A 436 -24.62 23.00 -22.50
CA GLY A 436 -25.74 22.82 -21.57
C GLY A 436 -25.54 23.61 -20.28
N THR A 437 -26.64 24.13 -19.73
CA THR A 437 -26.64 24.87 -18.45
C THR A 437 -27.48 24.24 -17.37
N ALA A 438 -28.24 23.16 -17.70
CA ALA A 438 -29.16 22.52 -16.76
C ALA A 438 -28.44 21.57 -15.79
N ASN A 439 -29.07 21.30 -14.64
CA ASN A 439 -28.66 20.21 -13.75
C ASN A 439 -28.59 18.89 -14.53
N GLY A 440 -27.54 18.09 -14.29
CA GLY A 440 -27.30 16.83 -14.98
C GLY A 440 -26.52 16.96 -16.30
N THR A 441 -26.22 18.19 -16.82
CA THR A 441 -25.35 18.37 -17.97
C THR A 441 -23.98 17.73 -17.69
N LYS A 442 -23.58 16.80 -18.55
CA LYS A 442 -22.34 16.03 -18.36
C LYS A 442 -21.11 16.84 -18.80
N LEU A 443 -19.98 16.61 -18.15
CA LEU A 443 -18.72 17.24 -18.52
C LEU A 443 -17.89 16.31 -19.37
N ILE A 444 -17.25 16.92 -20.38
CA ILE A 444 -16.40 16.24 -21.35
C ILE A 444 -15.12 17.07 -21.61
N LEU A 445 -14.18 16.49 -22.35
CA LEU A 445 -13.10 17.24 -22.99
C LEU A 445 -13.56 17.69 -24.38
N TRP A 446 -13.27 18.95 -24.72
CA TRP A 446 -13.52 19.50 -26.05
C TRP A 446 -12.44 20.50 -26.46
N SER A 447 -12.23 20.66 -27.76
CA SER A 447 -11.31 21.69 -28.29
C SER A 447 -11.65 23.03 -27.69
N CYS A 448 -10.64 23.75 -27.18
CA CYS A 448 -10.83 25.07 -26.60
C CYS A 448 -11.28 26.06 -27.70
N ASN A 449 -12.51 26.53 -27.60
CA ASN A 449 -13.14 27.41 -28.60
C ASN A 449 -13.48 28.80 -28.05
N GLY A 450 -13.15 29.09 -26.78
CA GLY A 450 -13.44 30.34 -26.11
C GLY A 450 -14.87 30.52 -25.63
N GLY A 451 -15.71 29.50 -25.77
CA GLY A 451 -17.09 29.47 -25.30
C GLY A 451 -17.22 29.64 -23.79
N SER A 452 -18.34 30.19 -23.33
CA SER A 452 -18.62 30.39 -21.91
C SER A 452 -18.85 29.07 -21.15
N ASN A 453 -19.23 28.01 -21.87
CA ASN A 453 -19.36 26.64 -21.34
C ASN A 453 -18.01 25.96 -21.02
N GLN A 454 -16.89 26.58 -21.37
CA GLN A 454 -15.52 26.15 -21.08
C GLN A 454 -14.83 27.09 -20.07
N ARG A 455 -15.56 28.02 -19.48
CA ARG A 455 -15.00 28.93 -18.48
C ARG A 455 -15.47 28.59 -17.08
N TRP A 456 -14.52 28.54 -16.19
CA TRP A 456 -14.71 28.05 -14.81
C TRP A 456 -14.05 29.03 -13.83
N SER A 457 -14.61 29.13 -12.64
CA SER A 457 -14.00 29.82 -11.50
C SER A 457 -13.95 28.89 -10.29
N LEU A 458 -12.82 28.91 -9.56
CA LEU A 458 -12.72 28.23 -8.28
C LEU A 458 -13.20 29.19 -7.19
N ARG A 459 -14.21 28.78 -6.42
CA ARG A 459 -14.82 29.57 -5.33
C ARG A 459 -14.73 28.79 -4.01
N SER A 460 -14.34 29.47 -2.94
CA SER A 460 -14.28 28.92 -1.55
C SER A 460 -15.66 28.75 -0.95
#